data_e9be09e5bb62131f792aaa402bc7d9ce
#
_entry.id   e9be09e5bb62131f792aaa402bc7d9ce
#
_cell.length_a   1.000
_cell.length_b   1.000
_cell.length_c   1.000
_cell.angle_alpha   90.00
_cell.angle_beta   90.00
_cell.angle_gamma   90.00
#
_symmetry.space_group_name_H-M   'P 1'
#
loop_
_entity.id
_entity.type
_entity.pdbx_description
1 polymer ?
#
loop_
_entity_poly.entity_id
_entity_poly.type
_entity_poly.pdbx_seq_one_letter_code
_entity_poly.pdbx_strand_id
1 'polypeptide(L)'
;MLKEAVNRGVLVPFHYYGIMDDTVDYSALHFVRGHYEESELTAAYLENTKRDQLILGYFRKYHPKHALGFCCSRQHASYMARFFSESGVAAGAVYSREDNTENEGDEKTYWLDRIEAVKKLESGEIQVLFCVDMFNEGVDIPVVDLVMFLRPTESPIIFLQQLGRGLRKAPGKEYLTVLDFAGNYRQANLAPYLLSGETANFHASTADVALTLPYPQDCIVDFDLKLIDLFRKMEEGKGHDAVVHEYHRVKELLQHVPTRVELFTHMDEAVYQYCLKEAKENPFRHYVMFRSALGDLEKEKCAWIGTYAVDFMELIEQTSMQKSYKMPVLSAFCEADGGSVDSLKMAVTESDVLRSWKKFYQTGTNWKDVNKCKTKVDFENMTDKDHLQNITKNPVNFLKQSGKGFFVDKKGYLIALKDEMQAVLQEGGTRFADEIRDIVQYRVLEYYWKRYRDKA
;
A
#
# COMPACT_ATOMS: atom_id res chain seq x y z
N MET A 1 -19.65 13.27 -8.24
CA MET A 1 -18.58 13.26 -7.23
C MET A 1 -18.67 14.55 -6.39
N LEU A 2 -17.98 14.63 -5.21
CA LEU A 2 -18.08 15.78 -4.29
C LEU A 2 -17.91 17.14 -4.99
N LYS A 3 -16.78 17.32 -5.68
CA LYS A 3 -16.45 18.54 -6.43
C LYS A 3 -17.55 18.99 -7.40
N GLU A 4 -18.11 18.05 -8.13
CA GLU A 4 -19.18 18.33 -9.10
C GLU A 4 -20.48 18.74 -8.40
N ALA A 5 -20.83 18.10 -7.28
CA ALA A 5 -22.04 18.41 -6.52
C ALA A 5 -21.95 19.80 -5.87
N VAL A 6 -20.78 20.20 -5.38
CA VAL A 6 -20.54 21.56 -4.86
C VAL A 6 -20.57 22.57 -6.01
N ASN A 7 -19.85 22.35 -7.10
CA ASN A 7 -19.79 23.27 -8.24
C ASN A 7 -21.16 23.47 -8.93
N ARG A 8 -22.03 22.46 -8.90
CA ARG A 8 -23.42 22.56 -9.38
C ARG A 8 -24.37 23.19 -8.35
N GLY A 9 -23.88 23.53 -7.19
CA GLY A 9 -24.70 24.07 -6.10
C GLY A 9 -25.74 23.10 -5.57
N VAL A 10 -25.54 21.79 -5.67
CA VAL A 10 -26.39 20.76 -5.01
C VAL A 10 -26.03 20.66 -3.54
N LEU A 11 -24.77 20.83 -3.20
CA LEU A 11 -24.21 20.90 -1.86
C LEU A 11 -23.70 22.31 -1.58
N VAL A 12 -23.59 22.69 -0.29
CA VAL A 12 -22.93 23.93 0.11
C VAL A 12 -21.41 23.78 -0.04
N PRO A 13 -20.65 24.86 -0.26
CA PRO A 13 -19.20 24.82 -0.15
C PRO A 13 -18.76 24.49 1.26
N PHE A 14 -17.47 24.16 1.43
CA PHE A 14 -16.89 23.87 2.74
C PHE A 14 -15.62 24.70 2.99
N HIS A 15 -15.41 25.01 4.26
CA HIS A 15 -14.16 25.57 4.77
C HIS A 15 -13.48 24.51 5.64
N TYR A 16 -12.45 23.87 5.08
CA TYR A 16 -11.71 22.79 5.73
C TYR A 16 -10.42 23.35 6.35
N TYR A 17 -10.22 22.99 7.60
CA TYR A 17 -9.04 23.33 8.37
C TYR A 17 -8.38 22.08 8.90
N GLY A 18 -7.22 21.71 8.32
CA GLY A 18 -6.35 20.66 8.83
C GLY A 18 -5.50 21.20 9.97
N ILE A 19 -5.79 20.76 11.19
CA ILE A 19 -5.19 21.24 12.43
C ILE A 19 -4.17 20.20 12.90
N MET A 20 -2.94 20.61 13.13
CA MET A 20 -1.93 19.72 13.68
C MET A 20 -2.25 19.35 15.12
N ASP A 21 -2.49 18.05 15.35
CA ASP A 21 -2.61 17.43 16.67
C ASP A 21 -1.32 16.68 17.01
N ASP A 22 -0.44 17.32 17.73
CA ASP A 22 0.85 16.75 18.20
C ASP A 22 0.75 16.19 19.64
N THR A 23 -0.48 16.05 20.16
CA THR A 23 -0.73 15.59 21.54
C THR A 23 -0.73 14.07 21.66
N VAL A 24 -0.80 13.34 20.53
CA VAL A 24 -0.83 11.89 20.45
C VAL A 24 0.31 11.40 19.55
N ASP A 25 1.10 10.47 20.05
CA ASP A 25 2.12 9.78 19.24
C ASP A 25 1.55 8.50 18.63
N TYR A 26 1.07 8.59 17.39
CA TYR A 26 0.49 7.46 16.67
C TYR A 26 1.54 6.41 16.27
N SER A 27 2.83 6.71 16.31
CA SER A 27 3.89 5.74 16.01
C SER A 27 4.02 4.66 17.09
N ALA A 28 3.56 4.95 18.30
CA ALA A 28 3.52 4.02 19.43
C ALA A 28 2.28 3.11 19.44
N LEU A 29 1.29 3.35 18.58
CA LEU A 29 0.04 2.60 18.52
C LEU A 29 0.11 1.47 17.49
N HIS A 30 -0.52 0.34 17.80
CA HIS A 30 -0.61 -0.79 16.87
C HIS A 30 -1.55 -0.47 15.71
N PHE A 31 -1.02 -0.68 14.50
CA PHE A 31 -1.78 -0.51 13.25
C PHE A 31 -1.90 -1.86 12.54
N VAL A 32 -3.10 -2.43 12.54
CA VAL A 32 -3.40 -3.77 12.03
C VAL A 32 -4.50 -3.71 10.98
N ARG A 33 -4.29 -4.34 9.83
CA ARG A 33 -5.28 -4.44 8.73
C ARG A 33 -5.85 -3.10 8.25
N GLY A 34 -5.05 -2.04 8.27
CA GLY A 34 -5.49 -0.71 7.80
C GLY A 34 -6.13 0.17 8.88
N HIS A 35 -6.22 -0.29 10.12
CA HIS A 35 -6.83 0.41 11.25
C HIS A 35 -5.93 0.42 12.47
N TYR A 36 -6.02 1.46 13.28
CA TYR A 36 -5.47 1.46 14.64
C TYR A 36 -6.36 0.65 15.56
N GLU A 37 -5.75 -0.01 16.56
CA GLU A 37 -6.51 -0.69 17.62
C GLU A 37 -7.37 0.32 18.37
N GLU A 38 -8.71 0.12 18.36
CA GLU A 38 -9.69 1.05 18.95
C GLU A 38 -9.44 1.29 20.44
N SER A 39 -9.04 0.26 21.18
CA SER A 39 -8.72 0.34 22.60
C SER A 39 -7.53 1.26 22.87
N GLU A 40 -6.48 1.18 22.05
CA GLU A 40 -5.28 2.02 22.20
C GLU A 40 -5.55 3.48 21.80
N LEU A 41 -6.29 3.69 20.71
CA LEU A 41 -6.74 5.04 20.34
C LEU A 41 -7.61 5.66 21.44
N THR A 42 -8.54 4.89 21.97
CA THR A 42 -9.40 5.34 23.06
C THR A 42 -8.58 5.74 24.28
N ALA A 43 -7.62 4.90 24.69
CA ALA A 43 -6.74 5.20 25.82
C ALA A 43 -5.87 6.45 25.58
N ALA A 44 -5.40 6.68 24.33
CA ALA A 44 -4.62 7.86 23.98
C ALA A 44 -5.43 9.16 23.95
N TYR A 45 -6.76 9.07 23.79
CA TYR A 45 -7.65 10.23 23.71
C TYR A 45 -8.33 10.56 25.04
N LEU A 46 -8.62 9.56 25.86
CA LEU A 46 -9.22 9.78 27.16
C LEU A 46 -8.25 10.51 28.10
N GLU A 47 -8.75 11.50 28.84
CA GLU A 47 -7.98 12.28 29.81
C GLU A 47 -6.77 13.04 29.22
N ASN A 48 -6.72 13.20 27.88
CA ASN A 48 -5.70 14.01 27.22
C ASN A 48 -6.11 15.49 27.24
N THR A 49 -5.92 16.13 28.37
CA THR A 49 -6.33 17.54 28.62
C THR A 49 -5.80 18.51 27.56
N LYS A 50 -4.60 18.27 27.00
CA LYS A 50 -4.06 19.14 25.95
C LYS A 50 -4.90 19.05 24.67
N ARG A 51 -5.24 17.83 24.29
CA ARG A 51 -6.09 17.57 23.13
C ARG A 51 -7.48 18.15 23.32
N ASP A 52 -8.06 17.92 24.49
CA ASP A 52 -9.41 18.40 24.81
C ASP A 52 -9.50 19.92 24.72
N GLN A 53 -8.50 20.63 25.27
CA GLN A 53 -8.43 22.10 25.19
C GLN A 53 -8.18 22.59 23.76
N LEU A 54 -7.39 21.87 22.97
CA LEU A 54 -7.17 22.18 21.55
C LEU A 54 -8.51 22.13 20.80
N ILE A 55 -9.25 21.02 20.92
CA ILE A 55 -10.53 20.81 20.26
C ILE A 55 -11.56 21.87 20.70
N LEU A 56 -11.72 22.09 21.99
CA LEU A 56 -12.64 23.08 22.54
C LEU A 56 -12.27 24.49 22.10
N GLY A 57 -10.98 24.83 22.05
CA GLY A 57 -10.49 26.12 21.59
C GLY A 57 -10.88 26.43 20.14
N TYR A 58 -10.69 25.44 19.26
CA TYR A 58 -11.11 25.57 17.86
C TYR A 58 -12.64 25.59 17.71
N PHE A 59 -13.37 24.75 18.44
CA PHE A 59 -14.84 24.82 18.48
C PHE A 59 -15.34 26.21 18.83
N ARG A 60 -14.83 26.80 19.90
CA ARG A 60 -15.19 28.16 20.33
C ARG A 60 -14.81 29.23 19.32
N LYS A 61 -13.67 29.09 18.64
CA LYS A 61 -13.19 30.05 17.63
C LYS A 61 -14.17 30.20 16.47
N TYR A 62 -14.81 29.10 16.06
CA TYR A 62 -15.72 29.08 14.90
C TYR A 62 -17.18 29.31 15.27
N HIS A 63 -17.55 29.35 16.54
CA HIS A 63 -18.89 29.66 17.04
C HIS A 63 -20.04 28.90 16.33
N PRO A 64 -19.97 27.55 16.17
CA PRO A 64 -21.03 26.84 15.46
C PRO A 64 -22.36 26.88 16.23
N LYS A 65 -23.45 26.79 15.48
CA LYS A 65 -24.78 26.60 16.06
C LYS A 65 -25.09 25.12 16.24
N HIS A 66 -24.72 24.29 15.29
CA HIS A 66 -25.02 22.86 15.25
C HIS A 66 -23.78 22.10 14.77
N ALA A 67 -23.14 21.34 15.64
CA ALA A 67 -21.91 20.65 15.33
C ALA A 67 -22.02 19.13 15.46
N LEU A 68 -21.22 18.39 14.65
CA LEU A 68 -20.98 16.96 14.80
C LEU A 68 -19.50 16.71 15.08
N GLY A 69 -19.20 15.81 16.05
CA GLY A 69 -17.85 15.32 16.33
C GLY A 69 -17.77 13.81 16.09
N PHE A 70 -16.93 13.37 15.14
CA PHE A 70 -16.73 11.94 14.85
C PHE A 70 -15.61 11.36 15.72
N CYS A 71 -15.97 10.45 16.63
CA CYS A 71 -15.10 9.82 17.61
C CYS A 71 -14.67 8.40 17.20
N CYS A 72 -13.59 7.88 17.80
CA CYS A 72 -13.10 6.54 17.53
C CYS A 72 -13.88 5.44 18.26
N SER A 73 -14.45 5.73 19.44
CA SER A 73 -15.16 4.75 20.25
C SER A 73 -16.32 5.39 21.02
N ARG A 74 -17.20 4.54 21.57
CA ARG A 74 -18.34 4.95 22.42
C ARG A 74 -17.85 5.71 23.67
N GLN A 75 -16.80 5.22 24.30
CA GLN A 75 -16.20 5.86 25.47
C GLN A 75 -15.66 7.25 25.12
N HIS A 76 -14.97 7.38 23.97
CA HIS A 76 -14.48 8.67 23.50
C HIS A 76 -15.63 9.65 23.22
N ALA A 77 -16.74 9.20 22.61
CA ALA A 77 -17.90 10.07 22.37
C ALA A 77 -18.56 10.55 23.67
N SER A 78 -18.76 9.64 24.64
CA SER A 78 -19.32 10.00 25.96
C SER A 78 -18.40 10.92 26.76
N TYR A 79 -17.09 10.67 26.71
CA TYR A 79 -16.08 11.52 27.35
C TYR A 79 -16.09 12.93 26.77
N MET A 80 -16.10 13.10 25.47
CA MET A 80 -16.14 14.40 24.82
C MET A 80 -17.45 15.15 25.11
N ALA A 81 -18.61 14.45 25.14
CA ALA A 81 -19.86 15.05 25.47
C ALA A 81 -19.88 15.57 26.93
N ARG A 82 -19.32 14.80 27.87
CA ARG A 82 -19.12 15.24 29.25
C ARG A 82 -18.20 16.46 29.33
N PHE A 83 -17.00 16.37 28.75
CA PHE A 83 -16.00 17.44 28.79
C PHE A 83 -16.57 18.78 28.25
N PHE A 84 -17.28 18.73 27.11
CA PHE A 84 -17.90 19.93 26.54
C PHE A 84 -18.99 20.47 27.41
N SER A 85 -19.87 19.62 27.97
CA SER A 85 -20.94 20.04 28.89
C SER A 85 -20.40 20.68 30.15
N GLU A 86 -19.39 20.08 30.77
CA GLU A 86 -18.67 20.66 31.93
C GLU A 86 -18.00 21.99 31.60
N SER A 87 -17.62 22.17 30.35
CA SER A 87 -17.01 23.41 29.82
C SER A 87 -18.07 24.46 29.38
N GLY A 88 -19.36 24.22 29.63
CA GLY A 88 -20.45 25.14 29.34
C GLY A 88 -20.96 25.10 27.88
N VAL A 89 -20.69 24.03 27.14
CA VAL A 89 -21.23 23.78 25.80
C VAL A 89 -22.24 22.63 25.90
N ALA A 90 -23.51 22.86 25.58
CA ALA A 90 -24.51 21.81 25.60
C ALA A 90 -24.20 20.72 24.60
N ALA A 91 -23.90 19.51 25.06
CA ALA A 91 -23.40 18.41 24.26
C ALA A 91 -24.11 17.08 24.55
N GLY A 92 -24.14 16.18 23.55
CA GLY A 92 -24.67 14.83 23.71
C GLY A 92 -23.79 13.81 22.94
N ALA A 93 -23.96 12.53 23.29
CA ALA A 93 -23.27 11.41 22.61
C ALA A 93 -24.30 10.48 21.95
N VAL A 94 -24.02 10.02 20.74
CA VAL A 94 -24.86 9.09 19.96
C VAL A 94 -24.07 7.95 19.42
N TYR A 95 -24.42 6.73 19.78
CA TYR A 95 -23.82 5.48 19.30
C TYR A 95 -24.78 4.31 19.49
N SER A 96 -24.57 3.20 18.74
CA SER A 96 -25.38 1.99 18.88
C SER A 96 -25.15 1.33 20.23
N ARG A 97 -26.24 0.97 20.93
CA ARG A 97 -26.20 0.11 22.12
C ARG A 97 -26.60 -1.31 21.71
N GLU A 98 -25.90 -2.29 22.23
CA GLU A 98 -26.38 -3.68 22.27
C GLU A 98 -27.25 -3.84 23.50
N ASP A 99 -28.41 -4.48 23.34
CA ASP A 99 -29.49 -4.53 24.36
C ASP A 99 -29.09 -5.17 25.71
N ASN A 100 -27.87 -5.66 25.90
CA ASN A 100 -27.45 -6.44 27.08
C ASN A 100 -26.20 -5.92 27.82
N THR A 101 -25.73 -4.72 27.58
CA THR A 101 -24.60 -4.18 28.38
C THR A 101 -25.10 -3.18 29.39
N GLU A 102 -25.38 -3.65 30.61
CA GLU A 102 -25.47 -2.84 31.82
C GLU A 102 -24.06 -2.31 32.18
N ASN A 103 -23.53 -1.37 31.42
CA ASN A 103 -22.39 -0.61 31.86
C ASN A 103 -22.90 0.56 32.71
N GLU A 104 -22.78 0.37 34.00
CA GLU A 104 -23.03 1.38 35.01
C GLU A 104 -21.92 2.43 34.98
N GLY A 105 -22.28 3.70 34.78
CA GLY A 105 -21.35 4.81 34.87
C GLY A 105 -21.79 6.04 34.08
N ASP A 106 -20.90 7.01 33.99
CA ASP A 106 -21.02 8.31 33.29
C ASP A 106 -21.53 8.24 31.83
N GLU A 107 -21.43 7.11 31.18
CA GLU A 107 -21.89 6.89 29.81
C GLU A 107 -23.42 7.08 29.64
N LYS A 108 -24.22 6.86 30.66
CA LYS A 108 -25.68 7.02 30.58
C LYS A 108 -26.13 8.50 30.58
N THR A 109 -25.36 9.37 31.17
CA THR A 109 -25.79 10.77 31.44
C THR A 109 -25.83 11.61 30.16
N TYR A 110 -24.94 11.37 29.19
CA TYR A 110 -24.81 12.16 27.96
C TYR A 110 -25.26 11.40 26.70
N TRP A 111 -25.61 10.12 26.83
CA TRP A 111 -26.12 9.35 25.71
C TRP A 111 -27.57 9.76 25.36
N LEU A 112 -27.80 9.92 24.07
CA LEU A 112 -29.11 10.22 23.51
C LEU A 112 -29.51 9.17 22.48
N ASP A 113 -30.81 8.84 22.44
CA ASP A 113 -31.35 8.11 21.32
C ASP A 113 -31.18 8.91 20.03
N ARG A 114 -31.02 8.23 18.90
CA ARG A 114 -30.74 8.85 17.60
C ARG A 114 -31.77 9.88 17.18
N ILE A 115 -33.07 9.60 17.39
CA ILE A 115 -34.17 10.51 17.03
C ILE A 115 -34.21 11.71 17.98
N GLU A 116 -34.03 11.46 19.25
CA GLU A 116 -33.99 12.50 20.29
C GLU A 116 -32.80 13.44 20.06
N ALA A 117 -31.61 12.89 19.77
CA ALA A 117 -30.39 13.64 19.52
C ALA A 117 -30.54 14.62 18.34
N VAL A 118 -31.11 14.16 17.22
CA VAL A 118 -31.35 15.01 16.05
C VAL A 118 -32.31 16.14 16.40
N LYS A 119 -33.43 15.86 17.09
CA LYS A 119 -34.41 16.89 17.51
C LYS A 119 -33.77 17.92 18.43
N LYS A 120 -32.99 17.50 19.41
CA LYS A 120 -32.30 18.41 20.35
C LYS A 120 -31.23 19.26 19.66
N LEU A 121 -30.51 18.69 18.66
CA LEU A 121 -29.57 19.46 17.86
C LEU A 121 -30.31 20.48 16.99
N GLU A 122 -31.38 20.09 16.29
CA GLU A 122 -32.16 20.99 15.42
C GLU A 122 -32.87 22.11 16.19
N SER A 123 -33.31 21.83 17.40
CA SER A 123 -33.94 22.85 18.27
C SER A 123 -32.91 23.79 18.91
N GLY A 124 -31.63 23.47 18.88
CA GLY A 124 -30.58 24.20 19.59
C GLY A 124 -30.54 23.94 21.12
N GLU A 125 -31.25 22.92 21.61
CA GLU A 125 -31.12 22.46 22.99
C GLU A 125 -29.71 21.93 23.27
N ILE A 126 -29.09 21.30 22.29
CA ILE A 126 -27.67 20.95 22.29
C ILE A 126 -26.97 21.57 21.08
N GLN A 127 -25.71 21.97 21.27
CA GLN A 127 -24.87 22.58 20.24
C GLN A 127 -24.03 21.56 19.47
N VAL A 128 -23.65 20.46 20.12
CA VAL A 128 -22.76 19.45 19.53
C VAL A 128 -23.19 18.04 19.89
N LEU A 129 -23.13 17.16 18.89
CA LEU A 129 -23.28 15.72 19.04
C LEU A 129 -21.96 15.03 18.73
N PHE A 130 -21.45 14.23 19.66
CA PHE A 130 -20.35 13.34 19.47
C PHE A 130 -20.88 11.95 19.08
N CYS A 131 -20.37 11.38 17.98
CA CYS A 131 -20.92 10.15 17.40
C CYS A 131 -19.83 9.17 16.98
N VAL A 132 -20.21 7.88 17.00
CA VAL A 132 -19.39 6.77 16.50
C VAL A 132 -20.23 6.05 15.45
N ASP A 133 -19.76 6.03 14.21
CA ASP A 133 -20.32 5.32 13.04
C ASP A 133 -21.83 5.42 12.74
N MET A 134 -22.63 5.87 13.71
CA MET A 134 -24.11 5.94 13.63
C MET A 134 -24.64 6.83 12.50
N PHE A 135 -23.87 7.85 12.11
CA PHE A 135 -24.24 8.77 11.04
C PHE A 135 -23.58 8.44 9.70
N ASN A 136 -22.97 7.26 9.57
CA ASN A 136 -22.46 6.79 8.28
C ASN A 136 -23.61 6.47 7.31
N GLU A 137 -24.79 6.04 7.80
CA GLU A 137 -25.99 5.77 7.00
C GLU A 137 -27.28 6.29 7.64
N GLY A 138 -28.19 6.78 6.79
CA GLY A 138 -29.63 6.93 7.11
C GLY A 138 -30.06 8.13 7.96
N VAL A 139 -29.21 9.05 8.43
CA VAL A 139 -29.64 10.32 9.09
C VAL A 139 -29.23 11.52 8.28
N ASP A 140 -30.17 12.40 8.08
CA ASP A 140 -29.99 13.69 7.42
C ASP A 140 -30.13 14.80 8.43
N ILE A 141 -29.08 15.60 8.65
CA ILE A 141 -29.11 16.76 9.57
C ILE A 141 -28.58 17.99 8.79
N PRO A 142 -29.38 18.58 7.92
CA PRO A 142 -28.96 19.70 7.08
C PRO A 142 -28.50 20.93 7.83
N VAL A 143 -29.01 21.15 9.07
CA VAL A 143 -28.68 22.31 9.91
C VAL A 143 -27.23 22.32 10.41
N VAL A 144 -26.50 21.21 10.34
CA VAL A 144 -25.12 21.13 10.80
C VAL A 144 -24.25 22.10 10.03
N ASP A 145 -23.60 23.01 10.75
CA ASP A 145 -22.72 24.06 10.22
C ASP A 145 -21.23 23.84 10.55
N LEU A 146 -20.92 22.86 11.45
CA LEU A 146 -19.57 22.45 11.78
C LEU A 146 -19.45 20.93 11.94
N VAL A 147 -18.39 20.35 11.36
CA VAL A 147 -17.99 18.96 11.54
C VAL A 147 -16.57 18.89 12.09
N MET A 148 -16.35 18.05 13.10
CA MET A 148 -15.03 17.76 13.68
C MET A 148 -14.67 16.30 13.45
N PHE A 149 -13.51 16.04 12.82
CA PHE A 149 -12.90 14.72 12.76
C PHE A 149 -11.93 14.57 13.93
N LEU A 150 -12.34 13.78 14.93
CA LEU A 150 -11.60 13.56 16.18
C LEU A 150 -10.92 12.18 16.21
N ARG A 151 -10.80 11.54 15.06
CA ARG A 151 -10.16 10.24 14.88
C ARG A 151 -9.37 10.23 13.57
N PRO A 152 -8.37 9.33 13.41
CA PRO A 152 -7.69 9.15 12.13
C PRO A 152 -8.65 8.83 10.99
N THR A 153 -8.43 9.43 9.82
CA THR A 153 -9.16 9.08 8.60
C THR A 153 -8.58 7.78 8.04
N GLU A 154 -9.26 6.67 8.29
CA GLU A 154 -8.81 5.33 7.86
C GLU A 154 -9.45 4.90 6.53
N SER A 155 -10.63 5.42 6.21
CA SER A 155 -11.37 5.10 4.99
C SER A 155 -11.78 6.36 4.23
N PRO A 156 -11.31 6.51 2.96
CA PRO A 156 -11.76 7.59 2.07
C PRO A 156 -13.27 7.65 1.89
N ILE A 157 -13.92 6.49 1.85
CA ILE A 157 -15.37 6.38 1.66
C ILE A 157 -16.12 6.92 2.88
N ILE A 158 -15.70 6.50 4.08
CA ILE A 158 -16.30 6.94 5.34
C ILE A 158 -16.11 8.45 5.52
N PHE A 159 -14.90 8.97 5.25
CA PHE A 159 -14.62 10.40 5.32
C PHE A 159 -15.56 11.20 4.43
N LEU A 160 -15.69 10.83 3.15
CA LEU A 160 -16.57 11.51 2.21
C LEU A 160 -18.05 11.37 2.58
N GLN A 161 -18.47 10.24 3.16
CA GLN A 161 -19.83 10.05 3.66
C GLN A 161 -20.12 10.95 4.85
N GLN A 162 -19.22 11.03 5.82
CA GLN A 162 -19.35 11.89 7.00
C GLN A 162 -19.34 13.36 6.61
N LEU A 163 -18.43 13.78 5.74
CA LEU A 163 -18.37 15.13 5.19
C LEU A 163 -19.66 15.49 4.44
N GLY A 164 -20.13 14.59 3.57
CA GLY A 164 -21.31 14.78 2.74
C GLY A 164 -22.59 15.07 3.53
N ARG A 165 -22.70 14.59 4.76
CA ARG A 165 -23.85 14.85 5.62
C ARG A 165 -23.93 16.30 6.06
N GLY A 166 -22.80 16.89 6.40
CA GLY A 166 -22.73 18.32 6.72
C GLY A 166 -22.83 19.23 5.50
N LEU A 167 -22.70 18.75 4.27
CA LEU A 167 -22.72 19.59 3.08
C LEU A 167 -24.12 19.85 2.50
N ARG A 168 -25.18 19.30 3.10
CA ARG A 168 -26.56 19.55 2.64
C ARG A 168 -26.99 20.97 2.91
N LYS A 169 -27.82 21.49 2.00
CA LYS A 169 -28.37 22.84 2.10
C LYS A 169 -29.40 22.95 3.20
N ALA A 170 -29.34 24.03 3.98
CA ALA A 170 -30.34 24.43 4.94
C ALA A 170 -30.56 25.94 4.88
N PRO A 171 -31.74 26.44 5.31
CA PRO A 171 -31.96 27.88 5.33
C PRO A 171 -30.91 28.59 6.19
N GLY A 172 -30.30 29.64 5.64
CA GLY A 172 -29.29 30.45 6.35
C GLY A 172 -27.90 29.80 6.46
N LYS A 173 -27.67 28.64 5.82
CA LYS A 173 -26.37 27.96 5.79
C LYS A 173 -25.65 28.30 4.47
N GLU A 174 -24.55 29.03 4.56
CA GLU A 174 -23.73 29.46 3.42
C GLU A 174 -22.65 28.41 3.09
N TYR A 175 -22.00 27.83 4.10
CA TYR A 175 -20.95 26.81 3.99
C TYR A 175 -20.95 25.89 5.21
N LEU A 176 -20.16 24.82 5.11
CA LEU A 176 -19.85 23.91 6.22
C LEU A 176 -18.43 24.17 6.70
N THR A 177 -18.22 24.39 7.99
CA THR A 177 -16.89 24.38 8.58
C THR A 177 -16.48 22.96 8.93
N VAL A 178 -15.26 22.56 8.54
CA VAL A 178 -14.69 21.25 8.80
C VAL A 178 -13.37 21.42 9.57
N LEU A 179 -13.31 20.88 10.77
CA LEU A 179 -12.10 20.84 11.59
C LEU A 179 -11.58 19.40 11.63
N ASP A 180 -10.42 19.17 11.07
CA ASP A 180 -9.76 17.86 11.04
C ASP A 180 -8.50 17.91 11.91
N PHE A 181 -8.57 17.23 13.07
CA PHE A 181 -7.45 17.15 14.00
C PHE A 181 -6.51 16.04 13.59
N ALA A 182 -5.60 16.38 12.69
CA ALA A 182 -4.67 15.46 12.06
C ALA A 182 -3.34 15.43 12.80
N GLY A 183 -2.86 14.22 13.05
CA GLY A 183 -1.56 13.94 13.65
C GLY A 183 -0.63 13.14 12.74
N ASN A 184 0.40 12.53 13.33
CA ASN A 184 1.37 11.69 12.61
C ASN A 184 0.84 10.28 12.31
N TYR A 185 -0.48 10.09 12.20
CA TYR A 185 -1.07 8.81 11.84
C TYR A 185 -0.89 8.46 10.36
N ARG A 186 -0.91 7.17 10.07
CA ARG A 186 -0.83 6.67 8.69
C ARG A 186 -2.00 7.22 7.86
N GLN A 187 -1.71 7.63 6.62
CA GLN A 187 -2.70 8.20 5.69
C GLN A 187 -3.23 9.61 6.05
N ALA A 188 -2.67 10.32 7.03
CA ALA A 188 -3.05 11.71 7.32
C ALA A 188 -3.02 12.62 6.09
N ASN A 189 -2.19 12.31 5.13
CA ASN A 189 -2.01 13.04 3.88
C ASN A 189 -3.02 12.71 2.76
N LEU A 190 -4.06 11.92 3.02
CA LEU A 190 -5.11 11.64 2.02
C LEU A 190 -6.14 12.76 1.89
N ALA A 191 -6.35 13.55 2.94
CA ALA A 191 -7.37 14.59 2.97
C ALA A 191 -7.32 15.56 1.77
N PRO A 192 -6.18 16.09 1.31
CA PRO A 192 -6.11 16.98 0.14
C PRO A 192 -6.71 16.35 -1.12
N TYR A 193 -6.40 15.09 -1.40
CA TYR A 193 -6.92 14.37 -2.58
C TYR A 193 -8.42 14.12 -2.48
N LEU A 194 -8.91 13.72 -1.29
CA LEU A 194 -10.33 13.46 -1.07
C LEU A 194 -11.18 14.73 -1.26
N LEU A 195 -10.67 15.86 -0.79
CA LEU A 195 -11.35 17.16 -0.90
C LEU A 195 -11.34 17.73 -2.31
N SER A 196 -10.27 17.53 -3.09
CA SER A 196 -10.18 17.99 -4.47
C SER A 196 -10.98 17.12 -5.44
N GLY A 197 -11.28 15.87 -5.06
CA GLY A 197 -11.88 14.86 -5.94
C GLY A 197 -10.94 14.30 -6.99
N GLU A 198 -9.65 14.60 -6.89
CA GLU A 198 -8.60 14.01 -7.74
C GLU A 198 -8.23 12.62 -7.21
N THR A 199 -7.90 11.71 -8.11
CA THR A 199 -7.29 10.44 -7.72
C THR A 199 -5.89 10.71 -7.19
N ALA A 200 -5.55 10.10 -6.06
CA ALA A 200 -4.23 10.21 -5.47
C ALA A 200 -3.18 9.79 -6.51
N ASN A 201 -2.55 10.78 -7.13
CA ASN A 201 -1.40 10.56 -8.00
C ASN A 201 -0.20 10.36 -7.10
N PHE A 202 0.25 9.13 -6.92
CA PHE A 202 1.44 8.76 -6.13
C PHE A 202 2.75 9.42 -6.61
N HIS A 203 2.68 10.29 -7.61
CA HIS A 203 3.83 10.93 -8.26
C HIS A 203 4.02 12.41 -7.93
N ALA A 204 3.04 13.05 -7.27
CA ALA A 204 3.16 14.43 -6.85
C ALA A 204 3.35 14.48 -5.32
N SER A 205 4.26 15.34 -4.87
CA SER A 205 4.42 15.61 -3.43
C SER A 205 3.07 16.06 -2.85
N THR A 206 2.57 15.38 -1.82
CA THR A 206 1.27 15.72 -1.20
C THR A 206 1.32 17.11 -0.57
N ALA A 207 2.49 17.53 -0.09
CA ALA A 207 2.68 18.87 0.47
C ALA A 207 2.49 19.95 -0.61
N ASP A 208 3.07 19.74 -1.79
CA ASP A 208 2.91 20.67 -2.92
C ASP A 208 1.50 20.55 -3.52
N VAL A 209 0.95 19.34 -3.54
CA VAL A 209 -0.40 19.03 -3.98
C VAL A 209 -1.44 19.68 -3.07
N ALA A 210 -1.29 19.63 -1.74
CA ALA A 210 -2.20 20.27 -0.80
C ALA A 210 -2.35 21.79 -1.04
N LEU A 211 -1.29 22.43 -1.55
CA LEU A 211 -1.27 23.86 -1.86
C LEU A 211 -1.74 24.20 -3.28
N THR A 212 -1.72 23.25 -4.21
CA THR A 212 -1.92 23.50 -5.65
C THR A 212 -3.15 22.81 -6.25
N LEU A 213 -3.81 21.91 -5.52
CA LEU A 213 -4.98 21.19 -6.04
C LEU A 213 -6.15 22.15 -6.34
N PRO A 214 -6.86 21.88 -7.45
CA PRO A 214 -8.06 22.64 -7.78
C PRO A 214 -9.25 22.15 -6.93
N TYR A 215 -9.43 22.72 -5.75
CA TYR A 215 -10.58 22.45 -4.90
C TYR A 215 -11.90 22.91 -5.53
N PRO A 216 -13.08 22.46 -5.04
CA PRO A 216 -14.37 22.92 -5.56
C PRO A 216 -14.53 24.44 -5.40
N GLN A 217 -15.36 25.02 -6.26
CA GLN A 217 -15.61 26.48 -6.27
C GLN A 217 -16.16 26.95 -4.89
N ASP A 218 -15.72 28.12 -4.46
CA ASP A 218 -16.08 28.74 -3.19
C ASP A 218 -15.69 27.94 -1.91
N CYS A 219 -14.89 26.86 -2.07
CA CYS A 219 -14.34 26.14 -0.92
C CYS A 219 -12.99 26.75 -0.50
N ILE A 220 -12.77 26.76 0.81
CA ILE A 220 -11.49 27.08 1.43
C ILE A 220 -10.89 25.79 1.99
N VAL A 221 -9.64 25.52 1.69
CA VAL A 221 -8.87 24.42 2.26
C VAL A 221 -7.57 24.97 2.79
N ASP A 222 -7.39 24.88 4.10
CA ASP A 222 -6.24 25.41 4.82
C ASP A 222 -5.64 24.32 5.70
N PHE A 223 -4.33 24.18 5.66
CA PHE A 223 -3.57 23.24 6.47
C PHE A 223 -2.57 23.99 7.35
N ASP A 224 -2.49 23.60 8.61
CA ASP A 224 -1.41 24.06 9.51
C ASP A 224 -0.05 23.78 8.84
N LEU A 225 0.86 24.76 8.91
CA LEU A 225 2.22 24.63 8.34
C LEU A 225 2.96 23.40 8.89
N LYS A 226 2.78 23.10 10.17
CA LYS A 226 3.35 21.88 10.78
C LYS A 226 2.78 20.61 10.15
N LEU A 227 1.52 20.62 9.74
CA LEU A 227 0.90 19.48 9.05
C LEU A 227 1.43 19.32 7.63
N ILE A 228 1.68 20.42 6.93
CA ILE A 228 2.36 20.39 5.62
C ILE A 228 3.78 19.82 5.75
N ASP A 229 4.53 20.24 6.77
CA ASP A 229 5.87 19.70 7.04
C ASP A 229 5.82 18.22 7.44
N LEU A 230 4.79 17.78 8.16
CA LEU A 230 4.54 16.37 8.43
C LEU A 230 4.28 15.60 7.14
N PHE A 231 3.46 16.12 6.24
CA PHE A 231 3.20 15.48 4.94
C PHE A 231 4.47 15.30 4.14
N ARG A 232 5.39 16.30 4.10
CA ARG A 232 6.71 16.16 3.46
C ARG A 232 7.54 15.05 4.08
N LYS A 233 7.64 15.00 5.42
CA LYS A 233 8.36 13.92 6.11
C LYS A 233 7.77 12.53 5.85
N MET A 234 6.43 12.43 5.83
CA MET A 234 5.75 11.18 5.49
C MET A 234 6.03 10.73 4.05
N GLU A 235 6.35 11.65 3.15
CA GLU A 235 6.71 11.35 1.76
C GLU A 235 8.17 10.93 1.60
N GLU A 236 9.07 11.54 2.35
CA GLU A 236 10.49 11.17 2.36
C GLU A 236 10.70 9.70 2.81
N GLY A 237 9.84 9.20 3.71
CA GLY A 237 9.84 7.80 4.17
C GLY A 237 8.96 6.83 3.38
N LYS A 238 8.03 7.32 2.57
CA LYS A 238 6.95 6.50 1.98
C LYS A 238 7.40 5.38 1.05
N GLY A 239 8.47 5.56 0.34
CA GLY A 239 8.87 4.58 -0.65
C GLY A 239 9.21 3.25 -0.02
N HIS A 240 10.12 3.24 0.93
CA HIS A 240 10.53 2.03 1.64
C HIS A 240 9.40 1.45 2.49
N ASP A 241 8.74 2.28 3.29
CA ASP A 241 7.63 1.86 4.16
C ASP A 241 6.45 1.29 3.35
N ALA A 242 6.13 1.86 2.19
CA ALA A 242 5.08 1.35 1.33
C ALA A 242 5.41 -0.05 0.79
N VAL A 243 6.66 -0.30 0.39
CA VAL A 243 7.12 -1.61 -0.08
C VAL A 243 7.08 -2.64 1.06
N VAL A 244 7.55 -2.27 2.24
CA VAL A 244 7.53 -3.14 3.43
C VAL A 244 6.09 -3.44 3.86
N HIS A 245 5.24 -2.43 3.93
CA HIS A 245 3.82 -2.61 4.25
C HIS A 245 3.12 -3.54 3.26
N GLU A 246 3.36 -3.33 1.97
CA GLU A 246 2.76 -4.15 0.92
C GLU A 246 3.25 -5.60 0.95
N TYR A 247 4.53 -5.82 1.26
CA TYR A 247 5.07 -7.15 1.51
C TYR A 247 4.33 -7.83 2.67
N HIS A 248 4.14 -7.15 3.80
CA HIS A 248 3.42 -7.71 4.95
C HIS A 248 1.95 -7.97 4.63
N ARG A 249 1.28 -7.10 3.89
CA ARG A 249 -0.09 -7.31 3.40
C ARG A 249 -0.21 -8.59 2.56
N VAL A 250 0.71 -8.78 1.62
CA VAL A 250 0.72 -9.99 0.77
C VAL A 250 1.04 -11.23 1.59
N LYS A 251 1.99 -11.16 2.54
CA LYS A 251 2.32 -12.24 3.47
C LYS A 251 1.10 -12.65 4.32
N GLU A 252 0.35 -11.69 4.84
CA GLU A 252 -0.88 -11.96 5.60
C GLU A 252 -1.98 -12.57 4.70
N LEU A 253 -2.14 -12.05 3.48
CA LEU A 253 -3.10 -12.59 2.51
C LEU A 253 -2.83 -14.08 2.21
N LEU A 254 -1.56 -14.44 2.03
CA LEU A 254 -1.14 -15.80 1.67
C LEU A 254 -0.95 -16.72 2.87
N GLN A 255 -0.87 -16.18 4.10
CA GLN A 255 -0.58 -16.90 5.34
C GLN A 255 0.80 -17.60 5.35
N HIS A 256 1.72 -17.19 4.48
CA HIS A 256 3.12 -17.64 4.44
C HIS A 256 4.00 -16.53 3.85
N VAL A 257 5.32 -16.70 3.98
CA VAL A 257 6.30 -15.80 3.35
C VAL A 257 6.19 -15.91 1.83
N PRO A 258 5.85 -14.83 1.11
CA PRO A 258 5.64 -14.91 -0.33
C PRO A 258 6.93 -15.25 -1.08
N THR A 259 6.81 -15.97 -2.19
CA THR A 259 7.83 -16.05 -3.23
C THR A 259 7.85 -14.75 -4.03
N ARG A 260 8.86 -14.55 -4.88
CA ARG A 260 8.90 -13.37 -5.79
C ARG A 260 7.70 -13.33 -6.74
N VAL A 261 7.33 -14.50 -7.25
CA VAL A 261 6.17 -14.65 -8.14
C VAL A 261 4.88 -14.27 -7.44
N GLU A 262 4.66 -14.76 -6.21
CA GLU A 262 3.48 -14.44 -5.42
C GLU A 262 3.44 -12.96 -5.02
N LEU A 263 4.57 -12.42 -4.55
CA LEU A 263 4.66 -10.99 -4.22
C LEU A 263 4.34 -10.12 -5.43
N PHE A 264 4.92 -10.41 -6.59
CA PHE A 264 4.64 -9.69 -7.84
C PHE A 264 3.17 -9.78 -8.26
N THR A 265 2.56 -10.96 -8.11
CA THR A 265 1.18 -11.21 -8.54
C THR A 265 0.16 -10.49 -7.66
N HIS A 266 0.45 -10.35 -6.37
CA HIS A 266 -0.48 -9.79 -5.38
C HIS A 266 -0.14 -8.37 -4.93
N MET A 267 1.04 -7.85 -5.29
CA MET A 267 1.46 -6.49 -4.97
C MET A 267 0.61 -5.46 -5.72
N ASP A 268 0.25 -4.38 -5.02
CA ASP A 268 -0.40 -3.23 -5.64
C ASP A 268 0.45 -2.66 -6.78
N GLU A 269 -0.19 -2.35 -7.91
CA GLU A 269 0.53 -1.90 -9.10
C GLU A 269 1.27 -0.57 -8.86
N ALA A 270 0.72 0.35 -8.08
CA ALA A 270 1.37 1.63 -7.80
C ALA A 270 2.65 1.44 -6.97
N VAL A 271 2.64 0.52 -6.00
CA VAL A 271 3.83 0.16 -5.21
C VAL A 271 4.87 -0.51 -6.11
N TYR A 272 4.45 -1.39 -7.01
CA TYR A 272 5.37 -2.01 -7.97
C TYR A 272 5.98 -0.98 -8.94
N GLN A 273 5.19 -0.01 -9.42
CA GLN A 273 5.70 1.09 -10.24
C GLN A 273 6.74 1.95 -9.49
N TYR A 274 6.54 2.17 -8.19
CA TYR A 274 7.54 2.81 -7.34
C TYR A 274 8.83 1.98 -7.30
N CYS A 275 8.75 0.66 -7.06
CA CYS A 275 9.90 -0.25 -7.09
C CYS A 275 10.69 -0.21 -8.41
N LEU A 276 10.02 0.02 -9.54
CA LEU A 276 10.69 0.12 -10.84
C LEU A 276 11.50 1.41 -11.00
N LYS A 277 11.09 2.50 -10.36
CA LYS A 277 11.78 3.81 -10.38
C LYS A 277 12.95 3.84 -9.39
N GLU A 278 12.71 3.35 -8.18
CA GLU A 278 13.67 3.34 -7.08
C GLU A 278 14.34 1.97 -6.96
N ALA A 279 15.37 1.75 -7.78
CA ALA A 279 16.02 0.44 -7.90
C ALA A 279 16.58 -0.10 -6.57
N LYS A 280 16.99 0.77 -5.64
CA LYS A 280 17.49 0.39 -4.31
C LYS A 280 16.38 -0.12 -3.39
N GLU A 281 15.16 0.39 -3.55
CA GLU A 281 13.97 0.03 -2.76
C GLU A 281 13.21 -1.15 -3.38
N ASN A 282 13.66 -1.64 -4.53
CA ASN A 282 13.02 -2.72 -5.26
C ASN A 282 13.38 -4.10 -4.66
N PRO A 283 12.49 -4.75 -3.91
CA PRO A 283 12.79 -6.02 -3.26
C PRO A 283 13.14 -7.12 -4.26
N PHE A 284 12.60 -7.08 -5.46
CA PHE A 284 12.86 -8.07 -6.51
C PHE A 284 14.29 -8.02 -7.09
N ARG A 285 15.11 -7.07 -6.68
CA ARG A 285 16.52 -6.94 -7.10
C ARG A 285 17.51 -7.51 -6.08
N HIS A 286 17.03 -7.77 -4.82
CA HIS A 286 17.82 -8.26 -3.70
C HIS A 286 16.92 -8.94 -2.65
N TYR A 287 16.05 -9.83 -3.10
CA TYR A 287 14.95 -10.35 -2.30
C TYR A 287 15.37 -11.07 -1.00
N VAL A 288 16.45 -11.83 -1.06
CA VAL A 288 17.00 -12.52 0.13
C VAL A 288 17.47 -11.50 1.16
N MET A 289 18.15 -10.44 0.74
CA MET A 289 18.61 -9.36 1.63
C MET A 289 17.44 -8.57 2.20
N PHE A 290 16.44 -8.28 1.37
CA PHE A 290 15.20 -7.61 1.80
C PHE A 290 14.48 -8.41 2.89
N ARG A 291 14.25 -9.71 2.69
CA ARG A 291 13.63 -10.59 3.69
C ARG A 291 14.48 -10.72 4.96
N SER A 292 15.80 -10.76 4.83
CA SER A 292 16.72 -10.76 5.97
C SER A 292 16.60 -9.51 6.83
N ALA A 293 16.51 -8.33 6.20
CA ALA A 293 16.32 -7.05 6.89
C ALA A 293 14.99 -6.99 7.67
N LEU A 294 13.97 -7.69 7.20
CA LEU A 294 12.65 -7.80 7.86
C LEU A 294 12.58 -8.92 8.93
N GLY A 295 13.65 -9.71 9.09
CA GLY A 295 13.64 -10.87 9.98
C GLY A 295 12.81 -12.06 9.47
N ASP A 296 12.46 -12.07 8.19
CA ASP A 296 11.60 -13.08 7.53
C ASP A 296 12.38 -14.11 6.70
N LEU A 297 13.71 -14.16 6.87
CA LEU A 297 14.53 -15.14 6.20
C LEU A 297 14.66 -16.40 7.05
N GLU A 298 14.42 -17.57 6.46
CA GLU A 298 14.57 -18.87 7.13
C GLU A 298 16.03 -19.09 7.59
N LYS A 299 16.21 -19.71 8.76
CA LYS A 299 17.54 -19.89 9.39
C LYS A 299 18.56 -20.52 8.45
N GLU A 300 18.14 -21.52 7.66
CA GLU A 300 18.99 -22.22 6.71
C GLU A 300 19.46 -21.32 5.57
N LYS A 301 18.65 -20.33 5.19
CA LYS A 301 19.01 -19.37 4.15
C LYS A 301 19.87 -18.21 4.67
N CYS A 302 19.86 -17.97 5.99
CA CYS A 302 20.75 -16.97 6.61
C CYS A 302 22.24 -17.28 6.36
N ALA A 303 22.60 -18.57 6.24
CA ALA A 303 23.96 -18.98 5.89
C ALA A 303 24.43 -18.56 4.50
N TRP A 304 23.51 -18.17 3.62
CA TRP A 304 23.86 -17.69 2.27
C TRP A 304 24.33 -16.23 2.24
N ILE A 305 24.03 -15.45 3.29
CA ILE A 305 24.39 -14.03 3.34
C ILE A 305 25.91 -13.88 3.38
N GLY A 306 26.42 -13.03 2.49
CA GLY A 306 27.85 -12.81 2.33
C GLY A 306 28.59 -13.91 1.57
N THR A 307 27.86 -14.83 0.92
CA THR A 307 28.43 -15.90 0.09
C THR A 307 28.07 -15.71 -1.40
N TYR A 308 28.68 -16.50 -2.26
CA TYR A 308 28.36 -16.57 -3.68
C TYR A 308 26.89 -16.95 -3.98
N ALA A 309 26.16 -17.49 -3.00
CA ALA A 309 24.73 -17.80 -3.17
C ALA A 309 23.91 -16.53 -3.41
N VAL A 310 24.06 -15.51 -2.55
CA VAL A 310 23.36 -14.23 -2.70
C VAL A 310 23.84 -13.49 -3.93
N ASP A 311 25.17 -13.43 -4.16
CA ASP A 311 25.73 -12.75 -5.33
C ASP A 311 25.19 -13.34 -6.67
N PHE A 312 25.02 -14.66 -6.72
CA PHE A 312 24.48 -15.34 -7.90
C PHE A 312 22.97 -15.07 -8.07
N MET A 313 22.19 -15.09 -6.99
CA MET A 313 20.78 -14.75 -7.04
C MET A 313 20.58 -13.30 -7.52
N GLU A 314 21.29 -12.34 -6.92
CA GLU A 314 21.22 -10.93 -7.33
C GLU A 314 21.67 -10.70 -8.78
N LEU A 315 22.67 -11.45 -9.25
CA LEU A 315 23.07 -11.41 -10.65
C LEU A 315 21.89 -11.74 -11.57
N ILE A 316 21.10 -12.78 -11.25
CA ILE A 316 19.94 -13.17 -12.06
C ILE A 316 18.80 -12.18 -11.91
N GLU A 317 18.53 -11.71 -10.69
CA GLU A 317 17.52 -10.69 -10.39
C GLU A 317 17.77 -9.38 -11.14
N GLN A 318 19.05 -8.99 -11.28
CA GLN A 318 19.44 -7.71 -11.88
C GLN A 318 19.84 -7.80 -13.35
N THR A 319 19.95 -9.02 -13.92
CA THR A 319 20.39 -9.17 -15.31
C THR A 319 19.47 -8.43 -16.28
N SER A 320 20.06 -7.65 -17.21
CA SER A 320 19.29 -6.95 -18.24
C SER A 320 18.62 -7.92 -19.21
N MET A 321 17.39 -7.64 -19.58
CA MET A 321 16.59 -8.44 -20.52
C MET A 321 16.03 -7.56 -21.64
N GLN A 322 16.66 -7.58 -22.79
CA GLN A 322 16.05 -7.03 -24.02
C GLN A 322 15.04 -8.01 -24.64
N LYS A 323 15.27 -9.30 -24.43
CA LYS A 323 14.40 -10.43 -24.77
C LYS A 323 14.48 -11.49 -23.68
N SER A 324 13.55 -12.42 -23.67
CA SER A 324 13.45 -13.50 -22.66
C SER A 324 14.55 -14.57 -22.77
N TYR A 325 15.51 -14.44 -23.70
CA TYR A 325 16.47 -15.46 -24.12
C TYR A 325 17.32 -16.07 -23.00
N LYS A 326 17.71 -15.31 -21.97
CA LYS A 326 18.52 -15.81 -20.86
C LYS A 326 17.74 -16.79 -19.97
N MET A 327 16.42 -16.61 -19.87
CA MET A 327 15.59 -17.37 -18.93
C MET A 327 15.54 -18.87 -19.22
N PRO A 328 15.28 -19.34 -20.47
CA PRO A 328 15.32 -20.76 -20.77
C PRO A 328 16.72 -21.38 -20.61
N VAL A 329 17.81 -20.62 -20.77
CA VAL A 329 19.17 -21.11 -20.49
C VAL A 329 19.38 -21.32 -18.99
N LEU A 330 18.91 -20.37 -18.15
CA LEU A 330 18.97 -20.48 -16.69
C LEU A 330 18.05 -21.59 -16.18
N SER A 331 16.86 -21.75 -16.77
CA SER A 331 15.95 -22.87 -16.45
C SER A 331 16.61 -24.24 -16.68
N ALA A 332 17.47 -24.39 -17.71
CA ALA A 332 18.13 -25.64 -17.99
C ALA A 332 19.01 -26.14 -16.83
N PHE A 333 19.55 -25.23 -16.00
CA PHE A 333 20.28 -25.59 -14.78
C PHE A 333 19.37 -26.16 -13.69
N CYS A 334 18.07 -25.81 -13.72
CA CYS A 334 17.06 -26.22 -12.73
C CYS A 334 16.22 -27.43 -13.17
N GLU A 335 16.41 -27.96 -14.39
CA GLU A 335 15.60 -29.03 -14.97
C GLU A 335 16.38 -30.33 -15.07
N ALA A 336 15.74 -31.46 -14.73
CA ALA A 336 16.22 -32.82 -14.99
C ALA A 336 15.38 -33.54 -16.01
N ASP A 337 15.89 -34.66 -16.53
CA ASP A 337 15.10 -35.59 -17.33
C ASP A 337 14.05 -36.27 -16.41
N GLY A 338 12.80 -35.85 -16.60
CA GLY A 338 11.66 -36.45 -15.88
C GLY A 338 11.20 -35.78 -14.59
N GLY A 339 11.70 -34.58 -14.20
CA GLY A 339 11.23 -33.89 -13.01
C GLY A 339 12.12 -32.72 -12.54
N SER A 340 11.89 -32.25 -11.30
CA SER A 340 12.75 -31.26 -10.67
C SER A 340 14.06 -31.92 -10.20
N VAL A 341 15.15 -31.18 -10.28
CA VAL A 341 16.44 -31.61 -9.69
C VAL A 341 16.46 -31.31 -8.21
N ASP A 342 17.12 -32.17 -7.44
CA ASP A 342 17.33 -31.93 -6.00
C ASP A 342 18.36 -30.84 -5.74
N SER A 343 19.14 -30.47 -6.75
CA SER A 343 20.15 -29.41 -6.72
C SER A 343 20.31 -28.79 -8.11
N LEU A 344 20.79 -27.57 -8.18
CA LEU A 344 21.16 -26.92 -9.44
C LEU A 344 22.30 -27.71 -10.13
N LYS A 345 22.23 -27.85 -11.45
CA LYS A 345 23.34 -28.47 -12.21
C LYS A 345 24.54 -27.52 -12.24
N MET A 346 25.75 -28.06 -12.07
CA MET A 346 26.99 -27.29 -12.25
C MET A 346 27.27 -26.92 -13.73
N ALA A 347 26.75 -27.69 -14.66
CA ALA A 347 26.93 -27.46 -16.08
C ALA A 347 25.77 -28.05 -16.88
N VAL A 348 25.47 -27.46 -18.03
CA VAL A 348 24.39 -27.90 -18.92
C VAL A 348 24.92 -28.14 -20.32
N THR A 349 24.42 -29.21 -20.95
CA THR A 349 24.78 -29.61 -22.32
C THR A 349 23.93 -28.83 -23.35
N GLU A 350 24.29 -28.94 -24.63
CA GLU A 350 23.47 -28.44 -25.73
C GLU A 350 22.05 -29.03 -25.71
N SER A 351 21.94 -30.33 -25.39
CA SER A 351 20.62 -31.03 -25.28
C SER A 351 19.77 -30.52 -24.15
N ASP A 352 20.37 -30.25 -22.96
CA ASP A 352 19.65 -29.68 -21.81
C ASP A 352 19.05 -28.31 -22.15
N VAL A 353 19.86 -27.43 -22.70
CA VAL A 353 19.46 -26.07 -23.04
C VAL A 353 18.47 -26.06 -24.19
N LEU A 354 18.66 -26.89 -25.21
CA LEU A 354 17.75 -27.00 -26.35
C LEU A 354 16.35 -27.46 -25.91
N ARG A 355 16.28 -28.45 -25.00
CA ARG A 355 15.02 -28.93 -24.42
C ARG A 355 14.28 -27.80 -23.65
N SER A 356 14.97 -27.13 -22.74
CA SER A 356 14.40 -26.02 -21.96
C SER A 356 13.98 -24.87 -22.88
N TRP A 357 14.78 -24.52 -23.87
CA TRP A 357 14.50 -23.51 -24.89
C TRP A 357 13.21 -23.82 -25.67
N LYS A 358 13.11 -25.02 -26.23
CA LYS A 358 11.94 -25.41 -27.00
C LYS A 358 10.67 -25.41 -26.14
N LYS A 359 10.71 -26.00 -24.94
CA LYS A 359 9.62 -26.03 -23.98
C LYS A 359 9.13 -24.60 -23.68
N PHE A 360 10.06 -23.69 -23.41
CA PHE A 360 9.72 -22.30 -23.10
C PHE A 360 9.05 -21.56 -24.26
N TYR A 361 9.60 -21.68 -25.47
CA TYR A 361 9.09 -20.96 -26.64
C TYR A 361 7.87 -21.63 -27.31
N GLN A 362 7.59 -22.87 -27.01
CA GLN A 362 6.34 -23.53 -27.41
C GLN A 362 5.15 -23.03 -26.57
N THR A 363 5.39 -22.46 -25.40
CA THR A 363 4.34 -21.99 -24.48
C THR A 363 3.74 -20.67 -24.98
N GLY A 364 2.41 -20.65 -25.17
CA GLY A 364 1.64 -19.44 -25.49
C GLY A 364 2.19 -18.67 -26.70
N THR A 365 2.53 -17.39 -26.49
CA THR A 365 3.05 -16.48 -27.53
C THR A 365 4.55 -16.22 -27.41
N ASN A 366 5.28 -16.97 -26.58
CA ASN A 366 6.69 -16.75 -26.31
C ASN A 366 7.56 -16.83 -27.56
N TRP A 367 7.19 -17.66 -28.54
CA TRP A 367 7.85 -17.80 -29.85
C TRP A 367 8.06 -16.46 -30.56
N LYS A 368 7.24 -15.42 -30.28
CA LYS A 368 7.38 -14.07 -30.88
C LYS A 368 8.70 -13.40 -30.53
N ASP A 369 9.39 -13.84 -29.50
CA ASP A 369 10.71 -13.32 -29.14
C ASP A 369 11.83 -13.90 -29.98
N VAL A 370 11.64 -15.08 -30.57
CA VAL A 370 12.68 -15.76 -31.33
C VAL A 370 12.95 -15.04 -32.65
N ASN A 371 14.20 -14.74 -32.91
CA ASN A 371 14.59 -14.07 -34.16
C ASN A 371 14.18 -14.89 -35.39
N LYS A 372 13.70 -14.18 -36.42
CA LYS A 372 13.21 -14.72 -37.69
C LYS A 372 11.87 -15.46 -37.64
N CYS A 373 11.20 -15.59 -36.46
CA CYS A 373 9.86 -16.15 -36.36
C CYS A 373 8.83 -15.05 -36.50
N LYS A 374 8.04 -15.06 -37.54
CA LYS A 374 6.84 -14.20 -37.74
C LYS A 374 5.57 -14.89 -37.36
N THR A 375 5.56 -16.21 -37.42
CA THR A 375 4.44 -17.09 -37.06
C THR A 375 4.92 -18.19 -36.11
N LYS A 376 3.98 -18.88 -35.43
CA LYS A 376 4.30 -20.04 -34.62
C LYS A 376 4.88 -21.19 -35.47
N VAL A 377 4.39 -21.34 -36.70
CA VAL A 377 4.86 -22.33 -37.66
C VAL A 377 6.33 -22.12 -38.03
N ASP A 378 6.78 -20.86 -38.14
CA ASP A 378 8.20 -20.57 -38.39
C ASP A 378 9.08 -21.11 -37.26
N PHE A 379 8.62 -20.99 -36.01
CA PHE A 379 9.35 -21.52 -34.84
C PHE A 379 9.35 -23.07 -34.86
N GLU A 380 8.22 -23.68 -35.16
CA GLU A 380 8.06 -25.16 -35.21
C GLU A 380 8.90 -25.80 -36.33
N ASN A 381 9.13 -25.07 -37.44
CA ASN A 381 9.93 -25.53 -38.56
C ASN A 381 11.45 -25.27 -38.39
N MET A 382 11.88 -24.58 -37.32
CA MET A 382 13.31 -24.37 -37.07
C MET A 382 14.01 -25.70 -36.74
N THR A 383 15.19 -25.91 -37.32
CA THR A 383 16.02 -27.07 -36.98
C THR A 383 16.69 -26.86 -35.61
N ASP A 384 17.15 -27.96 -34.98
CA ASP A 384 17.94 -27.90 -33.75
C ASP A 384 19.19 -27.04 -33.91
N LYS A 385 19.80 -27.08 -35.07
CA LYS A 385 20.97 -26.27 -35.43
C LYS A 385 20.63 -24.76 -35.40
N ASP A 386 19.47 -24.37 -35.94
CA ASP A 386 19.01 -22.97 -35.92
C ASP A 386 18.76 -22.48 -34.52
N HIS A 387 18.12 -23.31 -33.69
CA HIS A 387 17.90 -23.00 -32.26
C HIS A 387 19.22 -22.84 -31.52
N LEU A 388 20.15 -23.80 -31.65
CA LEU A 388 21.47 -23.76 -31.02
C LEU A 388 22.29 -22.54 -31.45
N GLN A 389 22.19 -22.13 -32.72
CA GLN A 389 22.82 -20.91 -33.19
C GLN A 389 22.31 -19.66 -32.49
N ASN A 390 20.98 -19.57 -32.32
CA ASN A 390 20.35 -18.46 -31.56
C ASN A 390 20.79 -18.47 -30.10
N ILE A 391 20.79 -19.65 -29.45
CA ILE A 391 21.17 -19.85 -28.05
C ILE A 391 22.63 -19.44 -27.82
N THR A 392 23.56 -19.95 -28.65
CA THR A 392 24.99 -19.71 -28.47
C THR A 392 25.34 -18.25 -28.74
N LYS A 393 24.82 -17.68 -29.84
CA LYS A 393 25.16 -16.32 -30.28
C LYS A 393 24.71 -15.25 -29.29
N ASN A 394 23.54 -15.40 -28.64
CA ASN A 394 22.96 -14.38 -27.78
C ASN A 394 23.02 -14.76 -26.31
N PRO A 395 22.11 -15.61 -25.74
CA PRO A 395 22.02 -15.74 -24.29
C PRO A 395 23.27 -16.32 -23.64
N VAL A 396 23.86 -17.37 -24.22
CA VAL A 396 25.05 -18.02 -23.68
C VAL A 396 26.25 -17.09 -23.68
N ASN A 397 26.49 -16.41 -24.80
CA ASN A 397 27.58 -15.46 -24.90
C ASN A 397 27.42 -14.28 -23.93
N PHE A 398 26.20 -13.72 -23.84
CA PHE A 398 25.93 -12.64 -22.91
C PHE A 398 26.01 -13.07 -21.44
N LEU A 399 25.58 -14.28 -21.07
CA LEU A 399 25.75 -14.79 -19.71
C LEU A 399 27.24 -14.92 -19.35
N LYS A 400 28.08 -15.38 -20.26
CA LYS A 400 29.53 -15.45 -20.04
C LYS A 400 30.17 -14.07 -19.91
N GLN A 401 29.77 -13.10 -20.73
CA GLN A 401 30.33 -11.74 -20.71
C GLN A 401 29.84 -10.89 -19.54
N SER A 402 28.55 -10.92 -19.26
CA SER A 402 27.93 -10.05 -18.26
C SER A 402 27.65 -10.73 -16.93
N GLY A 403 27.95 -12.01 -16.79
CA GLY A 403 27.62 -12.82 -15.59
C GLY A 403 28.65 -12.72 -14.46
N LYS A 404 29.43 -11.63 -14.40
CA LYS A 404 30.39 -11.35 -13.30
C LYS A 404 31.30 -12.56 -12.98
N GLY A 405 31.68 -13.36 -14.01
CA GLY A 405 32.51 -14.52 -13.86
C GLY A 405 31.84 -15.80 -13.31
N PHE A 406 30.52 -15.77 -13.08
CA PHE A 406 29.79 -16.96 -12.63
C PHE A 406 29.64 -18.04 -13.71
N PHE A 407 29.62 -17.65 -14.99
CA PHE A 407 29.43 -18.55 -16.12
C PHE A 407 30.73 -18.72 -16.89
N VAL A 408 31.16 -19.96 -17.04
CA VAL A 408 32.46 -20.34 -17.61
C VAL A 408 32.33 -21.39 -18.74
N ASP A 409 33.38 -21.51 -19.53
CA ASP A 409 33.53 -22.61 -20.50
C ASP A 409 33.97 -23.88 -19.79
N LYS A 410 33.34 -25.00 -20.13
CA LYS A 410 33.71 -26.32 -19.63
C LYS A 410 33.63 -27.34 -20.77
N LYS A 411 34.70 -28.12 -20.98
CA LYS A 411 34.76 -29.11 -22.07
C LYS A 411 33.59 -30.11 -21.95
N GLY A 412 32.88 -30.31 -23.04
CA GLY A 412 31.70 -31.21 -23.08
C GLY A 412 30.38 -30.60 -22.68
N TYR A 413 30.35 -29.32 -22.28
CA TYR A 413 29.15 -28.59 -21.89
C TYR A 413 29.02 -27.31 -22.71
N LEU A 414 27.77 -26.83 -22.86
CA LEU A 414 27.48 -25.58 -23.54
C LEU A 414 27.88 -24.37 -22.68
N ILE A 415 27.58 -24.47 -21.38
CA ILE A 415 27.86 -23.46 -20.36
C ILE A 415 27.92 -24.14 -18.98
N ALA A 416 28.80 -23.65 -18.10
CA ALA A 416 28.96 -24.16 -16.74
C ALA A 416 29.01 -23.00 -15.73
N LEU A 417 28.74 -23.30 -14.49
CA LEU A 417 29.01 -22.42 -13.34
C LEU A 417 30.49 -22.56 -12.95
N LYS A 418 31.04 -21.49 -12.36
CA LYS A 418 32.40 -21.52 -11.79
C LYS A 418 32.50 -22.54 -10.65
N ASP A 419 33.65 -23.09 -10.42
CA ASP A 419 33.82 -24.18 -9.45
C ASP A 419 33.50 -23.83 -8.01
N GLU A 420 33.63 -22.56 -7.62
CA GLU A 420 33.25 -22.05 -6.29
C GLU A 420 31.75 -22.19 -6.00
N MET A 421 30.92 -22.31 -7.02
CA MET A 421 29.48 -22.57 -6.85
C MET A 421 29.19 -23.99 -6.37
N GLN A 422 30.14 -24.92 -6.46
CA GLN A 422 29.92 -26.33 -6.07
C GLN A 422 29.54 -26.46 -4.58
N ALA A 423 30.22 -25.73 -3.71
CA ALA A 423 29.89 -25.73 -2.26
C ALA A 423 28.47 -25.15 -2.03
N VAL A 424 28.13 -24.04 -2.69
CA VAL A 424 26.80 -23.41 -2.61
C VAL A 424 25.69 -24.38 -3.03
N LEU A 425 25.90 -25.12 -4.12
CA LEU A 425 24.92 -26.08 -4.63
C LEU A 425 24.76 -27.30 -3.72
N GLN A 426 25.86 -27.79 -3.15
CA GLN A 426 25.83 -28.92 -2.21
C GLN A 426 25.13 -28.57 -0.89
N GLU A 427 25.43 -27.42 -0.32
CA GLU A 427 24.82 -26.94 0.93
C GLU A 427 23.38 -26.47 0.74
N GLY A 428 23.10 -25.78 -0.36
CA GLY A 428 21.79 -25.21 -0.67
C GLY A 428 20.76 -26.23 -1.14
N GLY A 429 21.20 -27.28 -1.86
CA GLY A 429 20.36 -28.38 -2.33
C GLY A 429 19.11 -27.90 -3.08
N THR A 430 17.99 -28.55 -2.78
CA THR A 430 16.66 -28.23 -3.37
C THR A 430 16.23 -26.78 -3.08
N ARG A 431 16.50 -26.28 -1.86
CA ARG A 431 16.09 -24.91 -1.47
C ARG A 431 16.74 -23.84 -2.33
N PHE A 432 18.03 -23.99 -2.67
CA PHE A 432 18.72 -23.06 -3.55
C PHE A 432 18.19 -23.16 -4.98
N ALA A 433 17.93 -24.37 -5.45
CA ALA A 433 17.33 -24.60 -6.78
C ALA A 433 15.92 -23.99 -6.88
N ASP A 434 15.12 -24.05 -5.81
CA ASP A 434 13.78 -23.45 -5.73
C ASP A 434 13.85 -21.91 -5.80
N GLU A 435 14.80 -21.29 -5.09
CA GLU A 435 15.01 -19.83 -5.20
C GLU A 435 15.39 -19.41 -6.63
N ILE A 436 16.27 -20.15 -7.28
CA ILE A 436 16.64 -19.83 -8.67
C ILE A 436 15.46 -20.02 -9.62
N ARG A 437 14.61 -21.04 -9.43
CA ARG A 437 13.37 -21.21 -10.21
C ARG A 437 12.43 -20.05 -10.02
N ASP A 438 12.20 -19.61 -8.77
CA ASP A 438 11.35 -18.48 -8.44
C ASP A 438 11.87 -17.18 -9.09
N ILE A 439 13.19 -16.92 -9.03
CA ILE A 439 13.78 -15.76 -9.72
C ILE A 439 13.51 -15.83 -11.22
N VAL A 440 13.79 -16.97 -11.86
CA VAL A 440 13.60 -17.12 -13.30
C VAL A 440 12.15 -16.94 -13.71
N GLN A 441 11.21 -17.53 -12.96
CA GLN A 441 9.77 -17.38 -13.20
C GLN A 441 9.31 -15.92 -13.05
N TYR A 442 9.71 -15.26 -11.96
CA TYR A 442 9.42 -13.85 -11.75
C TYR A 442 9.95 -12.98 -12.90
N ARG A 443 11.21 -13.19 -13.32
CA ARG A 443 11.83 -12.43 -14.41
C ARG A 443 11.10 -12.61 -15.75
N VAL A 444 10.57 -13.80 -16.01
CA VAL A 444 9.71 -14.06 -17.17
C VAL A 444 8.41 -13.28 -17.07
N LEU A 445 7.73 -13.33 -15.91
CA LEU A 445 6.48 -12.60 -15.67
C LEU A 445 6.69 -11.09 -15.81
N GLU A 446 7.72 -10.53 -15.16
CA GLU A 446 8.09 -9.12 -15.25
C GLU A 446 8.31 -8.68 -16.69
N TYR A 447 9.05 -9.49 -17.48
CA TYR A 447 9.35 -9.18 -18.87
C TYR A 447 8.09 -9.10 -19.73
N TYR A 448 7.21 -10.10 -19.64
CA TYR A 448 5.99 -10.12 -20.42
C TYR A 448 4.97 -9.08 -19.94
N TRP A 449 4.87 -8.84 -18.64
CA TRP A 449 4.03 -7.78 -18.09
C TRP A 449 4.45 -6.40 -18.65
N LYS A 450 5.73 -6.05 -18.63
CA LYS A 450 6.24 -4.80 -19.22
C LYS A 450 5.92 -4.71 -20.71
N ARG A 451 6.04 -5.79 -21.45
CA ARG A 451 5.83 -5.82 -22.90
C ARG A 451 4.38 -5.67 -23.33
N TYR A 452 3.44 -6.18 -22.55
CA TYR A 452 2.03 -6.17 -22.90
C TYR A 452 1.24 -5.02 -22.29
N ARG A 453 1.69 -4.45 -21.18
CA ARG A 453 1.08 -3.30 -20.54
C ARG A 453 0.95 -2.09 -21.46
N ASP A 454 2.00 -1.77 -22.22
CA ASP A 454 2.02 -0.61 -23.10
C ASP A 454 1.16 -0.81 -24.38
N LYS A 455 0.46 -1.97 -24.50
CA LYS A 455 -0.38 -2.33 -25.64
C LYS A 455 -1.85 -2.53 -25.29
N ALA A 456 -2.21 -2.47 -24.03
CA ALA A 456 -3.57 -2.49 -23.51
C ALA A 456 -4.07 -1.08 -23.20
#